data_f28a43bb04c6c8f4e038b5919b7657e7
#
_entry.id   f28a43bb04c6c8f4e038b5919b7657e7
#
_cell.length_a   1.000
_cell.length_b   1.000
_cell.length_c   1.000
_cell.angle_alpha   90.00
_cell.angle_beta   90.00
_cell.angle_gamma   90.00
#
_symmetry.space_group_name_H-M   'P 1'
#
loop_
_entity.id
_entity.type
_entity.pdbx_description
1 polymer ?
#
loop_
_entity_poly.entity_id
_entity_poly.type
_entity_poly.pdbx_seq_one_letter_code
_entity_poly.pdbx_strand_id
1 'polypeptide(L)'
;EIFKAAGLDPANPPKTWDEVKAAAKQIKDNTGNMGFFMQEYADNWTQQAIIESNGGSMLKKENGKTLAGFDTPEAAEAYQLLADMVKDGSGLHATNEEGFQAYLSGKLGMVCTTIGKRANFEKSAKFEVMAAPFPKFEGKELKVPAGGNFLMIFSNDDAKKAAAVEFIKYLESPEALLKWSTGTGYLPPRKGVENDPNGFKKLVDTNKNVQVALSLMPNLVPWASFPGANGLQAEQLLIDARDIILSGKESAAQALHETAEKINSLM
;
A
#
# COMPACT_ATOMS: atom_id res chain seq x y z
N GLU A 1 20.14 -7.36 -6.54
CA GLU A 1 21.10 -7.22 -7.67
C GLU A 1 21.09 -5.80 -8.24
N ILE A 2 19.90 -5.24 -8.62
CA ILE A 2 19.77 -3.86 -9.15
C ILE A 2 20.37 -2.82 -8.20
N PHE A 3 20.07 -2.88 -6.90
CA PHE A 3 20.66 -1.98 -5.90
C PHE A 3 22.19 -1.97 -5.97
N LYS A 4 22.80 -3.14 -5.95
CA LYS A 4 24.27 -3.25 -6.04
C LYS A 4 24.82 -2.72 -7.37
N ALA A 5 24.14 -3.03 -8.48
CA ALA A 5 24.53 -2.53 -9.80
C ALA A 5 24.39 -1.00 -9.89
N ALA A 6 23.42 -0.42 -9.17
CA ALA A 6 23.26 1.02 -9.06
C ALA A 6 24.25 1.69 -8.08
N GLY A 7 25.03 0.93 -7.31
CA GLY A 7 25.92 1.46 -6.26
C GLY A 7 25.20 1.76 -4.95
N LEU A 8 24.03 1.15 -4.75
CA LEU A 8 23.23 1.25 -3.51
C LEU A 8 23.49 0.04 -2.60
N ASP A 9 23.40 0.24 -1.28
CA ASP A 9 23.52 -0.83 -0.31
C ASP A 9 22.14 -1.45 -0.01
N PRO A 10 21.88 -2.73 -0.38
CA PRO A 10 20.61 -3.38 -0.06
C PRO A 10 20.34 -3.55 1.45
N ALA A 11 21.39 -3.52 2.29
CA ALA A 11 21.24 -3.63 3.74
C ALA A 11 20.75 -2.33 4.37
N ASN A 12 20.88 -1.20 3.66
CA ASN A 12 20.43 0.12 4.07
C ASN A 12 19.45 0.70 3.05
N PRO A 13 18.23 0.14 2.95
CA PRO A 13 17.22 0.63 2.01
C PRO A 13 16.77 2.06 2.36
N PRO A 14 16.24 2.82 1.40
CA PRO A 14 15.67 4.13 1.63
C PRO A 14 14.60 4.12 2.74
N LYS A 15 14.62 5.13 3.62
CA LYS A 15 13.73 5.26 4.79
C LYS A 15 12.77 6.43 4.65
N THR A 16 13.13 7.41 3.84
CA THR A 16 12.32 8.59 3.55
C THR A 16 11.95 8.65 2.07
N TRP A 17 10.92 9.41 1.75
CA TRP A 17 10.51 9.60 0.37
C TRP A 17 11.57 10.31 -0.49
N ASP A 18 12.34 11.22 0.12
CA ASP A 18 13.47 11.86 -0.57
C ASP A 18 14.58 10.85 -0.89
N GLU A 19 14.87 9.94 0.05
CA GLU A 19 15.82 8.85 -0.19
C GLU A 19 15.30 7.87 -1.27
N VAL A 20 13.98 7.59 -1.31
CA VAL A 20 13.36 6.76 -2.38
C VAL A 20 13.52 7.43 -3.72
N LYS A 21 13.22 8.73 -3.83
CA LYS A 21 13.38 9.51 -5.06
C LYS A 21 14.84 9.51 -5.54
N ALA A 22 15.77 9.74 -4.62
CA ALA A 22 17.22 9.72 -4.94
C ALA A 22 17.68 8.33 -5.39
N ALA A 23 17.28 7.26 -4.68
CA ALA A 23 17.62 5.89 -5.05
C ALA A 23 16.99 5.49 -6.38
N ALA A 24 15.75 5.87 -6.64
CA ALA A 24 15.07 5.60 -7.92
C ALA A 24 15.83 6.25 -9.09
N LYS A 25 16.23 7.50 -8.94
CA LYS A 25 17.04 8.21 -9.92
C LYS A 25 18.41 7.55 -10.14
N GLN A 26 19.09 7.18 -9.06
CA GLN A 26 20.39 6.50 -9.14
C GLN A 26 20.28 5.14 -9.84
N ILE A 27 19.22 4.37 -9.58
CA ILE A 27 18.96 3.12 -10.29
C ILE A 27 18.80 3.38 -11.79
N LYS A 28 17.98 4.37 -12.14
CA LYS A 28 17.76 4.74 -13.55
C LYS A 28 19.04 5.13 -14.26
N ASP A 29 19.80 6.04 -13.66
CA ASP A 29 20.99 6.60 -14.26
C ASP A 29 22.12 5.57 -14.42
N ASN A 30 22.32 4.69 -13.42
CA ASN A 30 23.43 3.77 -13.39
C ASN A 30 23.14 2.41 -14.07
N THR A 31 21.85 2.04 -14.21
CA THR A 31 21.49 0.70 -14.73
C THR A 31 20.55 0.74 -15.94
N GLY A 32 19.92 1.88 -16.22
CA GLY A 32 18.87 2.00 -17.22
C GLY A 32 17.52 1.39 -16.81
N ASN A 33 17.44 0.69 -15.67
CA ASN A 33 16.21 0.10 -15.18
C ASN A 33 15.29 1.18 -14.56
N MET A 34 14.00 0.85 -14.40
CA MET A 34 13.09 1.68 -13.63
C MET A 34 13.45 1.64 -12.15
N GLY A 35 13.42 2.78 -11.48
CA GLY A 35 13.82 2.88 -10.07
C GLY A 35 12.70 2.51 -9.11
N PHE A 36 11.49 3.01 -9.34
CA PHE A 36 10.38 2.88 -8.41
C PHE A 36 9.02 2.69 -9.10
N PHE A 37 8.16 1.90 -8.49
CA PHE A 37 6.75 1.76 -8.82
C PHE A 37 5.91 1.74 -7.54
N MET A 38 4.90 2.57 -7.47
CA MET A 38 3.87 2.47 -6.44
C MET A 38 2.63 1.78 -7.03
N GLN A 39 2.13 0.77 -6.35
CA GLN A 39 0.94 0.04 -6.80
C GLN A 39 -0.21 1.00 -7.15
N GLU A 40 -0.65 0.95 -8.39
CA GLU A 40 -1.73 1.76 -8.93
C GLU A 40 -3.01 0.92 -9.06
N TYR A 41 -3.56 0.50 -7.93
CA TYR A 41 -4.73 -0.37 -7.91
C TYR A 41 -6.04 0.39 -8.11
N ALA A 42 -7.11 -0.36 -8.44
CA ALA A 42 -8.48 0.17 -8.54
C ALA A 42 -9.10 0.47 -7.16
N ASP A 43 -8.30 0.95 -6.24
CA ASP A 43 -8.69 1.45 -4.92
C ASP A 43 -7.71 2.53 -4.44
N ASN A 44 -8.08 3.24 -3.40
CA ASN A 44 -7.30 4.36 -2.85
C ASN A 44 -6.37 3.95 -1.69
N TRP A 45 -6.07 2.67 -1.51
CA TRP A 45 -5.30 2.18 -0.36
C TRP A 45 -3.88 2.77 -0.30
N THR A 46 -3.11 2.69 -1.39
CA THR A 46 -1.77 3.27 -1.46
C THR A 46 -1.80 4.79 -1.43
N GLN A 47 -2.84 5.40 -1.99
CA GLN A 47 -3.04 6.84 -2.00
C GLN A 47 -3.29 7.37 -0.58
N GLN A 48 -4.14 6.69 0.19
CA GLN A 48 -4.32 7.03 1.61
C GLN A 48 -2.99 6.96 2.37
N ALA A 49 -2.19 5.91 2.14
CA ALA A 49 -0.92 5.74 2.83
C ALA A 49 0.02 6.94 2.61
N ILE A 50 0.17 7.40 1.38
CA ILE A 50 1.09 8.51 1.08
C ILE A 50 0.54 9.87 1.53
N ILE A 51 -0.76 10.11 1.36
CA ILE A 51 -1.42 11.35 1.79
C ILE A 51 -1.32 11.51 3.30
N GLU A 52 -1.73 10.49 4.06
CA GLU A 52 -1.80 10.58 5.52
C GLU A 52 -0.42 10.53 6.17
N SER A 53 0.55 9.84 5.57
CA SER A 53 1.95 9.87 6.01
C SER A 53 2.63 11.21 5.79
N ASN A 54 2.12 12.06 4.89
CA ASN A 54 2.58 13.44 4.75
C ASN A 54 1.82 14.44 5.64
N GLY A 55 0.86 13.96 6.45
CA GLY A 55 0.05 14.79 7.36
C GLY A 55 -1.28 15.27 6.77
N GLY A 56 -1.62 14.84 5.55
CA GLY A 56 -2.95 15.03 4.98
C GLY A 56 -3.99 14.08 5.57
N SER A 57 -5.20 14.09 5.02
CA SER A 57 -6.29 13.21 5.42
C SER A 57 -7.17 12.88 4.21
N MET A 58 -7.72 11.67 4.17
CA MET A 58 -8.68 11.30 3.13
C MET A 58 -10.04 11.99 3.31
N LEU A 59 -10.47 12.15 4.56
CA LEU A 59 -11.75 12.72 4.93
C LEU A 59 -11.58 13.77 6.03
N LYS A 60 -12.41 14.81 6.00
CA LYS A 60 -12.54 15.81 7.08
C LYS A 60 -13.98 15.98 7.52
N LYS A 61 -14.17 16.42 8.74
CA LYS A 61 -15.48 16.84 9.25
C LYS A 61 -15.55 18.35 9.36
N GLU A 62 -16.56 18.93 8.74
CA GLU A 62 -16.79 20.36 8.76
C GLU A 62 -18.30 20.64 8.84
N ASN A 63 -18.73 21.45 9.83
CA ASN A 63 -20.13 21.78 10.05
C ASN A 63 -21.07 20.57 10.14
N GLY A 64 -20.60 19.46 10.75
CA GLY A 64 -21.36 18.22 10.91
C GLY A 64 -21.42 17.33 9.64
N LYS A 65 -20.82 17.76 8.53
CA LYS A 65 -20.71 16.98 7.29
C LYS A 65 -19.35 16.32 7.18
N THR A 66 -19.29 15.17 6.52
CA THR A 66 -18.06 14.56 6.09
C THR A 66 -17.75 15.05 4.69
N LEU A 67 -16.54 15.50 4.46
CA LEU A 67 -16.06 16.04 3.18
C LEU A 67 -14.75 15.36 2.79
N ALA A 68 -14.36 15.43 1.52
CA ALA A 68 -13.02 15.08 1.05
C ALA A 68 -11.98 15.95 1.80
N GLY A 69 -10.98 15.28 2.37
CA GLY A 69 -9.96 15.91 3.23
C GLY A 69 -8.60 16.07 2.55
N PHE A 70 -8.44 15.59 1.33
CA PHE A 70 -7.17 15.54 0.61
C PHE A 70 -6.87 16.78 -0.26
N ASP A 71 -7.77 17.75 -0.31
CA ASP A 71 -7.51 19.07 -0.93
C ASP A 71 -6.64 19.92 0.00
N THR A 72 -5.36 19.56 0.08
CA THR A 72 -4.37 20.18 0.97
C THR A 72 -2.99 20.21 0.32
N PRO A 73 -2.11 21.15 0.72
CA PRO A 73 -0.73 21.18 0.25
C PRO A 73 0.03 19.87 0.48
N GLU A 74 -0.20 19.20 1.61
CA GLU A 74 0.45 17.95 1.98
C GLU A 74 0.08 16.81 1.02
N ALA A 75 -1.20 16.69 0.64
CA ALA A 75 -1.63 15.69 -0.34
C ALA A 75 -1.08 16.01 -1.73
N ALA A 76 -1.10 17.29 -2.13
CA ALA A 76 -0.53 17.72 -3.39
C ALA A 76 0.98 17.44 -3.47
N GLU A 77 1.73 17.71 -2.41
CA GLU A 77 3.17 17.38 -2.32
C GLU A 77 3.42 15.87 -2.48
N ALA A 78 2.64 15.04 -1.80
CA ALA A 78 2.76 13.59 -1.87
C ALA A 78 2.56 13.05 -3.31
N TYR A 79 1.56 13.55 -4.02
CA TYR A 79 1.33 13.17 -5.41
C TYR A 79 2.36 13.76 -6.36
N GLN A 80 2.79 14.99 -6.12
CA GLN A 80 3.79 15.65 -6.96
C GLN A 80 5.13 14.94 -6.91
N LEU A 81 5.51 14.40 -5.74
CA LEU A 81 6.71 13.59 -5.59
C LEU A 81 6.68 12.36 -6.51
N LEU A 82 5.54 11.65 -6.59
CA LEU A 82 5.37 10.51 -7.50
C LEU A 82 5.40 10.96 -8.97
N ALA A 83 4.69 12.04 -9.30
CA ALA A 83 4.66 12.59 -10.66
C ALA A 83 6.05 13.06 -11.13
N ASP A 84 6.84 13.63 -10.23
CA ASP A 84 8.22 14.02 -10.55
C ASP A 84 9.10 12.83 -10.92
N MET A 85 8.99 11.71 -10.18
CA MET A 85 9.70 10.48 -10.51
C MET A 85 9.26 9.88 -11.85
N VAL A 86 7.97 9.93 -12.17
CA VAL A 86 7.47 9.51 -13.49
C VAL A 86 8.02 10.43 -14.58
N LYS A 87 7.98 11.73 -14.37
CA LYS A 87 8.45 12.74 -15.32
C LYS A 87 9.95 12.63 -15.63
N ASP A 88 10.78 12.35 -14.63
CA ASP A 88 12.23 12.20 -14.82
C ASP A 88 12.62 10.78 -15.30
N GLY A 89 11.66 9.88 -15.47
CA GLY A 89 11.83 8.52 -15.95
C GLY A 89 12.39 7.54 -14.92
N SER A 90 12.53 7.91 -13.66
CA SER A 90 12.92 7.02 -12.57
C SER A 90 11.74 6.27 -11.94
N GLY A 91 10.53 6.84 -12.01
CA GLY A 91 9.27 6.22 -11.60
C GLY A 91 8.53 5.58 -12.78
N LEU A 92 7.80 4.51 -12.51
CA LEU A 92 6.94 3.83 -13.47
C LEU A 92 5.48 4.20 -13.19
N HIS A 93 4.75 4.67 -14.20
CA HIS A 93 3.30 4.78 -14.23
C HIS A 93 2.75 3.71 -15.16
N ALA A 94 2.08 2.72 -14.60
CA ALA A 94 1.65 1.52 -15.32
C ALA A 94 0.55 0.78 -14.55
N THR A 95 -0.07 -0.20 -15.19
CA THR A 95 -0.96 -1.12 -14.50
C THR A 95 -0.21 -1.95 -13.45
N ASN A 96 -0.93 -2.46 -12.46
CA ASN A 96 -0.34 -3.34 -11.44
C ASN A 96 0.36 -4.56 -12.05
N GLU A 97 -0.24 -5.14 -13.08
CA GLU A 97 0.33 -6.30 -13.75
C GLU A 97 1.68 -5.97 -14.37
N GLU A 98 1.76 -4.88 -15.12
CA GLU A 98 3.00 -4.42 -15.76
C GLU A 98 4.07 -4.07 -14.72
N GLY A 99 3.71 -3.33 -13.66
CA GLY A 99 4.63 -2.97 -12.58
C GLY A 99 5.17 -4.19 -11.83
N PHE A 100 4.33 -5.16 -11.51
CA PHE A 100 4.76 -6.39 -10.84
C PHE A 100 5.60 -7.29 -11.77
N GLN A 101 5.27 -7.38 -13.04
CA GLN A 101 6.09 -8.09 -14.02
C GLN A 101 7.45 -7.42 -14.21
N ALA A 102 7.51 -6.09 -14.25
CA ALA A 102 8.77 -5.36 -14.30
C ALA A 102 9.64 -5.68 -13.08
N TYR A 103 9.05 -5.72 -11.88
CA TYR A 103 9.75 -6.08 -10.64
C TYR A 103 10.25 -7.53 -10.69
N LEU A 104 9.38 -8.51 -10.94
CA LEU A 104 9.72 -9.93 -10.96
C LEU A 104 10.73 -10.30 -12.04
N SER A 105 10.75 -9.55 -13.16
CA SER A 105 11.75 -9.72 -14.22
C SER A 105 13.08 -9.04 -13.95
N GLY A 106 13.24 -8.33 -12.82
CA GLY A 106 14.47 -7.61 -12.47
C GLY A 106 14.70 -6.34 -13.31
N LYS A 107 13.64 -5.69 -13.79
CA LYS A 107 13.67 -4.43 -14.54
C LYS A 107 13.20 -3.22 -13.72
N LEU A 108 12.84 -3.44 -12.46
CA LEU A 108 12.37 -2.44 -11.52
C LEU A 108 13.08 -2.63 -10.19
N GLY A 109 13.68 -1.58 -9.65
CA GLY A 109 14.49 -1.64 -8.44
C GLY A 109 13.67 -1.71 -7.15
N MET A 110 12.60 -0.94 -7.05
CA MET A 110 11.76 -0.84 -5.87
C MET A 110 10.27 -0.86 -6.24
N VAL A 111 9.48 -1.59 -5.44
CA VAL A 111 8.02 -1.62 -5.56
C VAL A 111 7.39 -1.34 -4.21
N CYS A 112 6.47 -0.38 -4.16
CA CYS A 112 5.60 -0.16 -3.01
C CYS A 112 4.25 -0.85 -3.26
N THR A 113 3.91 -1.82 -2.42
CA THR A 113 2.70 -2.64 -2.60
C THR A 113 2.21 -3.23 -1.28
N THR A 114 1.11 -3.94 -1.32
CA THR A 114 0.54 -4.65 -0.18
C THR A 114 1.40 -5.84 0.27
N ILE A 115 1.44 -6.12 1.57
CA ILE A 115 2.05 -7.32 2.14
C ILE A 115 1.47 -8.62 1.56
N GLY A 116 0.25 -8.59 1.02
CA GLY A 116 -0.38 -9.71 0.32
C GLY A 116 0.37 -10.16 -0.95
N LYS A 117 1.33 -9.37 -1.45
CA LYS A 117 2.22 -9.78 -2.55
C LYS A 117 3.48 -10.47 -2.08
N ARG A 118 3.84 -10.39 -0.79
CA ARG A 118 5.08 -10.91 -0.23
C ARG A 118 5.35 -12.37 -0.62
N ALA A 119 4.43 -13.27 -0.30
CA ALA A 119 4.62 -14.70 -0.57
C ALA A 119 4.77 -15.01 -2.07
N ASN A 120 4.01 -14.31 -2.91
CA ASN A 120 4.13 -14.46 -4.37
C ASN A 120 5.49 -13.96 -4.87
N PHE A 121 5.94 -12.80 -4.41
CA PHE A 121 7.23 -12.24 -4.84
C PHE A 121 8.40 -13.10 -4.37
N GLU A 122 8.41 -13.53 -3.10
CA GLU A 122 9.44 -14.44 -2.57
C GLU A 122 9.52 -15.76 -3.35
N LYS A 123 8.38 -16.28 -3.83
CA LYS A 123 8.32 -17.52 -4.60
C LYS A 123 8.69 -17.35 -6.06
N SER A 124 8.32 -16.21 -6.68
CA SER A 124 8.37 -16.03 -8.14
C SER A 124 9.58 -15.26 -8.62
N ALA A 125 10.18 -14.42 -7.77
CA ALA A 125 11.38 -13.68 -8.13
C ALA A 125 12.59 -14.62 -8.28
N LYS A 126 13.45 -14.33 -9.25
CA LYS A 126 14.73 -15.04 -9.47
C LYS A 126 15.89 -14.39 -8.72
N PHE A 127 15.58 -13.52 -7.77
CA PHE A 127 16.51 -12.78 -6.91
C PHE A 127 15.98 -12.74 -5.49
N GLU A 128 16.82 -12.36 -4.54
CA GLU A 128 16.41 -12.18 -3.15
C GLU A 128 15.49 -10.97 -3.02
N VAL A 129 14.25 -11.21 -2.58
CA VAL A 129 13.27 -10.15 -2.27
C VAL A 129 13.51 -9.65 -0.86
N MET A 130 13.79 -8.37 -0.72
CA MET A 130 13.99 -7.71 0.57
C MET A 130 12.90 -6.65 0.77
N ALA A 131 12.21 -6.70 1.90
CA ALA A 131 11.25 -5.68 2.29
C ALA A 131 11.93 -4.60 3.13
N ALA A 132 11.45 -3.36 2.99
CA ALA A 132 11.72 -2.23 3.87
C ALA A 132 10.40 -1.66 4.39
N PRO A 133 10.38 -0.96 5.53
CA PRO A 133 9.21 -0.22 5.97
C PRO A 133 8.74 0.78 4.91
N PHE A 134 7.45 1.10 4.93
CA PHE A 134 6.92 2.18 4.10
C PHE A 134 7.69 3.47 4.40
N PRO A 135 8.15 4.21 3.37
CA PRO A 135 8.94 5.42 3.57
C PRO A 135 8.12 6.51 4.27
N LYS A 136 8.76 7.30 5.11
CA LYS A 136 8.12 8.44 5.76
C LYS A 136 8.58 9.77 5.15
N PHE A 137 7.74 10.77 5.25
CA PHE A 137 8.14 12.15 5.01
C PHE A 137 8.93 12.68 6.22
N GLU A 138 9.93 13.50 5.98
CA GLU A 138 10.78 14.04 7.04
C GLU A 138 9.96 14.85 8.06
N GLY A 139 10.16 14.56 9.34
CA GLY A 139 9.41 15.22 10.42
C GLY A 139 7.93 14.84 10.53
N LYS A 140 7.42 13.89 9.72
CA LYS A 140 6.03 13.45 9.76
C LYS A 140 5.88 12.07 10.40
N GLU A 141 4.68 11.81 10.89
CA GLU A 141 4.29 10.51 11.46
C GLU A 141 3.87 9.54 10.34
N LEU A 142 4.43 8.33 10.36
CA LEU A 142 4.06 7.29 9.41
C LEU A 142 2.65 6.77 9.71
N LYS A 143 1.82 6.70 8.67
CA LYS A 143 0.47 6.13 8.71
C LYS A 143 0.27 5.18 7.56
N VAL A 144 -0.17 3.96 7.86
CA VAL A 144 -0.42 2.90 6.87
C VAL A 144 -1.84 2.40 7.04
N PRO A 145 -2.70 2.46 6.02
CA PRO A 145 -4.07 2.01 6.15
C PRO A 145 -4.13 0.49 6.36
N ALA A 146 -4.96 0.05 7.31
CA ALA A 146 -5.26 -1.35 7.53
C ALA A 146 -6.26 -1.81 6.47
N GLY A 147 -5.79 -2.56 5.48
CA GLY A 147 -6.63 -3.26 4.51
C GLY A 147 -6.82 -4.73 4.89
N GLY A 148 -7.73 -5.42 4.23
CA GLY A 148 -7.94 -6.84 4.47
C GLY A 148 -9.21 -7.38 3.84
N ASN A 149 -9.49 -8.64 4.15
CA ASN A 149 -10.69 -9.34 3.74
C ASN A 149 -11.57 -9.59 4.96
N PHE A 150 -12.88 -9.56 4.76
CA PHE A 150 -13.87 -9.78 5.80
C PHE A 150 -14.76 -10.94 5.45
N LEU A 151 -15.18 -11.71 6.46
CA LEU A 151 -16.21 -12.72 6.34
C LEU A 151 -17.50 -12.18 6.96
N MET A 152 -18.59 -12.26 6.21
CA MET A 152 -19.91 -11.83 6.65
C MET A 152 -20.91 -12.97 6.53
N ILE A 153 -21.81 -13.09 7.51
CA ILE A 153 -22.88 -14.09 7.51
C ILE A 153 -24.18 -13.41 7.11
N PHE A 154 -24.70 -13.74 5.92
CA PHE A 154 -25.96 -13.16 5.39
C PHE A 154 -27.19 -14.07 5.59
N SER A 155 -27.00 -15.30 6.13
CA SER A 155 -28.10 -16.24 6.32
C SER A 155 -29.05 -15.77 7.43
N ASN A 156 -30.35 -15.96 7.23
CA ASN A 156 -31.38 -15.80 8.28
C ASN A 156 -31.72 -17.14 8.98
N ASP A 157 -31.23 -18.26 8.49
CA ASP A 157 -31.40 -19.59 9.06
C ASP A 157 -30.40 -19.81 10.19
N ASP A 158 -30.92 -20.16 11.40
CA ASP A 158 -30.08 -20.25 12.60
C ASP A 158 -29.11 -21.46 12.55
N ALA A 159 -29.46 -22.56 11.91
CA ALA A 159 -28.57 -23.69 11.72
C ALA A 159 -27.41 -23.35 10.78
N LYS A 160 -27.68 -22.61 9.69
CA LYS A 160 -26.65 -22.12 8.78
C LYS A 160 -25.76 -21.08 9.44
N LYS A 161 -26.32 -20.17 10.25
CA LYS A 161 -25.51 -19.22 11.05
C LYS A 161 -24.56 -19.97 11.99
N ALA A 162 -25.07 -20.97 12.74
CA ALA A 162 -24.25 -21.74 13.65
C ALA A 162 -23.10 -22.46 12.90
N ALA A 163 -23.39 -23.10 11.77
CA ALA A 163 -22.38 -23.74 10.94
C ALA A 163 -21.34 -22.76 10.39
N ALA A 164 -21.77 -21.57 9.95
CA ALA A 164 -20.86 -20.51 9.48
C ALA A 164 -19.95 -20.01 10.61
N VAL A 165 -20.47 -19.85 11.82
CA VAL A 165 -19.67 -19.45 12.99
C VAL A 165 -18.60 -20.52 13.30
N GLU A 166 -18.93 -21.80 13.27
CA GLU A 166 -17.93 -22.86 13.47
C GLU A 166 -16.87 -22.88 12.37
N PHE A 167 -17.25 -22.62 11.13
CA PHE A 167 -16.30 -22.48 10.02
C PHE A 167 -15.36 -21.27 10.22
N ILE A 168 -15.88 -20.12 10.63
CA ILE A 168 -15.07 -18.93 10.93
C ILE A 168 -14.11 -19.21 12.10
N LYS A 169 -14.57 -19.88 13.17
CA LYS A 169 -13.70 -20.29 14.28
C LYS A 169 -12.54 -21.19 13.82
N TYR A 170 -12.79 -22.08 12.88
CA TYR A 170 -11.72 -22.90 12.29
C TYR A 170 -10.74 -22.04 11.50
N LEU A 171 -11.23 -21.11 10.67
CA LEU A 171 -10.36 -20.22 9.89
C LEU A 171 -9.49 -19.30 10.78
N GLU A 172 -9.98 -18.95 11.97
CA GLU A 172 -9.26 -18.17 12.98
C GLU A 172 -8.39 -19.06 13.91
N SER A 173 -8.31 -20.37 13.65
CA SER A 173 -7.39 -21.25 14.39
C SER A 173 -5.93 -20.96 14.03
N PRO A 174 -4.97 -21.17 14.94
CA PRO A 174 -3.55 -20.96 14.67
C PRO A 174 -3.05 -21.72 13.43
N GLU A 175 -3.55 -22.95 13.22
CA GLU A 175 -3.21 -23.78 12.06
C GLU A 175 -3.69 -23.15 10.74
N ALA A 176 -4.95 -22.73 10.67
CA ALA A 176 -5.52 -22.14 9.47
C ALA A 176 -4.88 -20.77 9.17
N LEU A 177 -4.65 -19.96 10.20
CA LEU A 177 -3.98 -18.67 10.07
C LEU A 177 -2.53 -18.82 9.60
N LEU A 178 -1.81 -19.84 10.06
CA LEU A 178 -0.47 -20.12 9.55
C LEU A 178 -0.49 -20.44 8.06
N LYS A 179 -1.40 -21.31 7.62
CA LYS A 179 -1.57 -21.64 6.19
C LYS A 179 -1.90 -20.41 5.36
N TRP A 180 -2.85 -19.60 5.83
CA TRP A 180 -3.26 -18.37 5.17
C TRP A 180 -2.10 -17.37 5.04
N SER A 181 -1.44 -17.03 6.14
CA SER A 181 -0.36 -16.05 6.18
C SER A 181 0.87 -16.49 5.38
N THR A 182 1.18 -17.78 5.39
CA THR A 182 2.28 -18.35 4.60
C THR A 182 1.97 -18.30 3.12
N GLY A 183 0.74 -18.66 2.73
CA GLY A 183 0.34 -18.75 1.32
C GLY A 183 0.07 -17.41 0.66
N THR A 184 -0.45 -16.43 1.42
CA THR A 184 -0.83 -15.11 0.88
C THR A 184 0.19 -14.02 1.14
N GLY A 185 0.90 -14.07 2.26
CA GLY A 185 1.77 -13.00 2.75
C GLY A 185 1.12 -12.09 3.78
N TYR A 186 -0.20 -12.14 3.95
CA TYR A 186 -0.89 -11.34 4.98
C TYR A 186 -0.46 -11.70 6.39
N LEU A 187 -0.53 -10.72 7.29
CA LEU A 187 -0.38 -10.95 8.73
C LEU A 187 -1.66 -11.61 9.29
N PRO A 188 -1.54 -12.45 10.34
CA PRO A 188 -2.72 -13.01 10.97
C PRO A 188 -3.55 -11.92 11.66
N PRO A 189 -4.89 -11.94 11.54
CA PRO A 189 -5.76 -10.93 12.16
C PRO A 189 -5.92 -11.12 13.67
N ARG A 190 -5.53 -12.28 14.20
CA ARG A 190 -5.67 -12.64 15.61
C ARG A 190 -4.40 -12.33 16.38
N LYS A 191 -4.53 -11.54 17.46
CA LYS A 191 -3.42 -11.24 18.39
C LYS A 191 -2.89 -12.50 19.08
N GLY A 192 -1.60 -12.57 19.28
CA GLY A 192 -0.91 -13.65 19.97
C GLY A 192 -0.50 -14.83 19.09
N VAL A 193 -1.05 -14.94 17.88
CA VAL A 193 -0.67 -16.00 16.91
C VAL A 193 0.79 -15.85 16.46
N GLU A 194 1.28 -14.62 16.42
CA GLU A 194 2.68 -14.31 16.11
C GLU A 194 3.67 -14.91 17.12
N ASN A 195 3.21 -15.25 18.31
CA ASN A 195 4.00 -15.85 19.39
C ASN A 195 3.80 -17.35 19.53
N ASP A 196 2.92 -17.98 18.75
CA ASP A 196 2.70 -19.42 18.80
C ASP A 196 3.94 -20.18 18.24
N PRO A 197 4.66 -20.92 19.09
CA PRO A 197 5.89 -21.60 18.67
C PRO A 197 5.65 -22.71 17.65
N ASN A 198 4.45 -23.28 17.61
CA ASN A 198 4.05 -24.33 16.66
C ASN A 198 3.42 -23.75 15.39
N GLY A 199 3.30 -22.42 15.30
CA GLY A 199 2.59 -21.72 14.24
C GLY A 199 3.41 -20.59 13.62
N PHE A 200 2.81 -19.41 13.60
CA PHE A 200 3.32 -18.24 12.87
C PHE A 200 4.67 -17.73 13.41
N LYS A 201 4.98 -17.96 14.70
CA LYS A 201 6.27 -17.53 15.28
C LYS A 201 7.47 -18.07 14.49
N LYS A 202 7.41 -19.31 14.02
CA LYS A 202 8.49 -19.87 13.20
C LYS A 202 8.72 -19.07 11.92
N LEU A 203 7.64 -18.60 11.28
CA LEU A 203 7.73 -17.74 10.10
C LEU A 203 8.30 -16.37 10.46
N VAL A 204 7.88 -15.79 11.58
CA VAL A 204 8.42 -14.52 12.09
C VAL A 204 9.93 -14.64 12.36
N ASP A 205 10.36 -15.71 13.02
CA ASP A 205 11.77 -15.89 13.40
C ASP A 205 12.69 -16.10 12.18
N THR A 206 12.16 -16.64 11.08
CA THR A 206 12.97 -17.03 9.91
C THR A 206 12.82 -16.12 8.70
N ASN A 207 11.78 -15.29 8.64
CA ASN A 207 11.50 -14.43 7.49
C ASN A 207 11.58 -12.94 7.88
N LYS A 208 12.64 -12.27 7.43
CA LYS A 208 12.89 -10.85 7.69
C LYS A 208 11.80 -9.94 7.10
N ASN A 209 11.21 -10.31 5.96
CA ASN A 209 10.15 -9.52 5.33
C ASN A 209 8.86 -9.53 6.17
N VAL A 210 8.58 -10.65 6.87
CA VAL A 210 7.48 -10.72 7.85
C VAL A 210 7.76 -9.82 9.05
N GLN A 211 9.01 -9.77 9.54
CA GLN A 211 9.40 -8.89 10.65
C GLN A 211 9.20 -7.41 10.28
N VAL A 212 9.53 -7.02 9.04
CA VAL A 212 9.27 -5.67 8.53
C VAL A 212 7.78 -5.36 8.56
N ALA A 213 6.93 -6.27 8.04
CA ALA A 213 5.48 -6.07 8.07
C ALA A 213 4.94 -5.91 9.51
N LEU A 214 5.40 -6.73 10.46
CA LEU A 214 5.02 -6.62 11.87
C LEU A 214 5.48 -5.30 12.50
N SER A 215 6.63 -4.77 12.11
CA SER A 215 7.15 -3.50 12.63
C SER A 215 6.26 -2.30 12.28
N LEU A 216 5.41 -2.41 11.26
CA LEU A 216 4.48 -1.37 10.84
C LEU A 216 3.13 -1.41 11.57
N MET A 217 2.85 -2.46 12.35
CA MET A 217 1.58 -2.59 13.09
C MET A 217 1.23 -1.37 13.97
N PRO A 218 2.18 -0.71 14.67
CA PRO A 218 1.88 0.49 15.45
C PRO A 218 1.45 1.69 14.60
N ASN A 219 1.74 1.69 13.31
CA ASN A 219 1.45 2.79 12.38
C ASN A 219 0.12 2.59 11.62
N LEU A 220 -0.63 1.50 11.93
CA LEU A 220 -1.88 1.23 11.25
C LEU A 220 -2.95 2.26 11.58
N VAL A 221 -3.61 2.74 10.52
CA VAL A 221 -4.80 3.59 10.60
C VAL A 221 -5.98 2.90 9.92
N PRO A 222 -7.23 3.22 10.30
CA PRO A 222 -8.40 2.68 9.60
C PRO A 222 -8.39 3.05 8.13
N TRP A 223 -8.85 2.14 7.28
CA TRP A 223 -9.13 2.46 5.88
C TRP A 223 -10.25 3.51 5.81
N ALA A 224 -10.00 4.57 5.06
CA ALA A 224 -10.99 5.59 4.78
C ALA A 224 -11.82 5.21 3.55
N SER A 225 -13.14 5.21 3.67
CA SER A 225 -14.08 5.07 2.56
C SER A 225 -14.97 6.30 2.48
N PHE A 226 -15.26 6.76 1.27
CA PHE A 226 -16.21 7.85 1.07
C PHE A 226 -17.61 7.41 1.44
N PRO A 227 -18.33 8.15 2.32
CA PRO A 227 -19.65 7.75 2.76
C PRO A 227 -20.74 7.98 1.70
N GLY A 228 -21.89 7.34 1.90
CA GLY A 228 -23.07 7.52 1.04
C GLY A 228 -23.20 6.48 -0.07
N ALA A 229 -24.26 6.62 -0.86
CA ALA A 229 -24.58 5.67 -1.91
C ALA A 229 -23.59 5.72 -3.10
N ASN A 230 -22.89 6.83 -3.25
CA ASN A 230 -21.96 7.08 -4.36
C ASN A 230 -20.47 6.88 -3.96
N GLY A 231 -20.19 6.21 -2.84
CA GLY A 231 -18.83 6.01 -2.33
C GLY A 231 -17.87 5.41 -3.35
N LEU A 232 -18.29 4.39 -4.12
CA LEU A 232 -17.46 3.80 -5.17
C LEU A 232 -17.18 4.78 -6.33
N GLN A 233 -18.14 5.62 -6.68
CA GLN A 233 -17.93 6.66 -7.69
C GLN A 233 -16.93 7.72 -7.19
N ALA A 234 -17.01 8.09 -5.92
CA ALA A 234 -16.06 8.99 -5.28
C ALA A 234 -14.63 8.40 -5.28
N GLU A 235 -14.50 7.11 -4.97
CA GLU A 235 -13.20 6.43 -5.07
C GLU A 235 -12.64 6.46 -6.48
N GLN A 236 -13.46 6.20 -7.50
CA GLN A 236 -13.03 6.25 -8.89
C GLN A 236 -12.54 7.62 -9.31
N LEU A 237 -13.21 8.70 -8.88
CA LEU A 237 -12.76 10.07 -9.17
C LEU A 237 -11.35 10.36 -8.64
N LEU A 238 -11.00 9.85 -7.46
CA LEU A 238 -9.65 10.03 -6.92
C LEU A 238 -8.61 9.17 -7.66
N ILE A 239 -8.99 7.98 -8.11
CA ILE A 239 -8.15 7.14 -8.98
C ILE A 239 -7.86 7.86 -10.29
N ASP A 240 -8.89 8.45 -10.92
CA ASP A 240 -8.76 9.21 -12.17
C ASP A 240 -7.87 10.44 -11.97
N ALA A 241 -7.99 11.14 -10.83
CA ALA A 241 -7.11 12.26 -10.50
C ALA A 241 -5.65 11.84 -10.39
N ARG A 242 -5.37 10.68 -9.78
CA ARG A 242 -4.02 10.10 -9.76
C ARG A 242 -3.46 9.95 -11.17
N ASP A 243 -4.22 9.37 -12.08
CA ASP A 243 -3.78 9.12 -13.45
C ASP A 243 -3.53 10.44 -14.22
N ILE A 244 -4.36 11.46 -13.97
CA ILE A 244 -4.17 12.81 -14.52
C ILE A 244 -2.86 13.41 -14.01
N ILE A 245 -2.60 13.30 -12.71
CA ILE A 245 -1.38 13.85 -12.07
C ILE A 245 -0.14 13.09 -12.56
N LEU A 246 -0.12 11.77 -12.49
CA LEU A 246 1.04 10.97 -12.87
C LEU A 246 1.36 11.06 -14.36
N SER A 247 0.35 11.24 -15.22
CA SER A 247 0.54 11.49 -16.65
C SER A 247 1.00 12.93 -16.96
N GLY A 248 1.09 13.81 -15.95
CA GLY A 248 1.51 15.21 -16.11
C GLY A 248 0.52 16.10 -16.85
N LYS A 249 -0.75 15.71 -16.93
CA LYS A 249 -1.81 16.50 -17.58
C LYS A 249 -2.20 17.72 -16.75
N GLU A 250 -2.20 17.59 -15.43
CA GLU A 250 -2.49 18.67 -14.49
C GLU A 250 -1.53 18.62 -13.30
N SER A 251 -1.41 19.75 -12.58
CA SER A 251 -0.70 19.76 -11.30
C SER A 251 -1.48 18.98 -10.23
N ALA A 252 -0.75 18.40 -9.27
CA ALA A 252 -1.39 17.68 -8.17
C ALA A 252 -2.40 18.55 -7.40
N ALA A 253 -2.04 19.81 -7.12
CA ALA A 253 -2.92 20.73 -6.40
C ALA A 253 -4.24 21.01 -7.14
N GLN A 254 -4.19 21.23 -8.45
CA GLN A 254 -5.39 21.50 -9.24
C GLN A 254 -6.28 20.24 -9.34
N ALA A 255 -5.70 19.11 -9.73
CA ALA A 255 -6.45 17.87 -9.90
C ALA A 255 -7.12 17.40 -8.60
N LEU A 256 -6.42 17.53 -7.45
CA LEU A 256 -6.99 17.18 -6.15
C LEU A 256 -8.09 18.13 -5.72
N HIS A 257 -7.94 19.45 -5.95
CA HIS A 257 -8.96 20.44 -5.66
C HIS A 257 -10.26 20.16 -6.43
N GLU A 258 -10.17 20.06 -7.76
CA GLU A 258 -11.34 19.76 -8.60
C GLU A 258 -12.01 18.43 -8.25
N THR A 259 -11.20 17.43 -7.90
CA THR A 259 -11.71 16.11 -7.51
C THR A 259 -12.41 16.17 -6.16
N ALA A 260 -11.88 16.90 -5.18
CA ALA A 260 -12.52 17.09 -3.89
C ALA A 260 -13.88 17.78 -4.02
N GLU A 261 -14.01 18.80 -4.87
CA GLU A 261 -15.30 19.47 -5.15
C GLU A 261 -16.32 18.48 -5.75
N LYS A 262 -15.91 17.67 -6.75
CA LYS A 262 -16.76 16.66 -7.37
C LYS A 262 -17.22 15.60 -6.33
N ILE A 263 -16.29 15.09 -5.54
CA ILE A 263 -16.60 14.09 -4.49
C ILE A 263 -17.54 14.68 -3.42
N ASN A 264 -17.31 15.91 -2.98
CA ASN A 264 -18.18 16.58 -2.01
C ASN A 264 -19.61 16.77 -2.54
N SER A 265 -19.80 16.89 -3.84
CA SER A 265 -21.13 16.94 -4.45
C SER A 265 -21.87 15.58 -4.50
N LEU A 266 -21.14 14.47 -4.34
CA LEU A 266 -21.67 13.11 -4.34
C LEU A 266 -22.03 12.60 -2.93
N MET A 267 -21.40 13.13 -1.89
CA MET A 267 -21.59 12.78 -0.48
C MET A 267 -22.74 13.60 0.16
#